data_b2799edad94ed571832b6973e47b86d0
#
_entry.id   b2799edad94ed571832b6973e47b86d0
#
_cell.length_a   1.000
_cell.length_b   1.000
_cell.length_c   1.000
_cell.angle_alpha   90.00
_cell.angle_beta   90.00
_cell.angle_gamma   90.00
#
_symmetry.space_group_name_H-M   'P 1'
#
loop_
_entity.id
_entity.type
_entity.pdbx_description
1 polymer ?
#
loop_
_entity_poly.entity_id
_entity_poly.type
_entity_poly.pdbx_seq_one_letter_code
_entity_poly.pdbx_strand_id
1 'polypeptide(L)'
;MNPSIHQAACSSQSRRDRSPAPAAMASGYVRPVDFSVWPNMSYPVEELLDLARWLDAGDWHGFWFADHYMGNTGTTEVSDTPGHECWAILPAVAAVTCRMRLGPLVAPTSIHHPALLANRAATIDHLSNGRFVLGLGAGWQINEHHAYGIELEAPGRRVTRFEESIRIIRSLLDERRTDFTGEIHTIRDAPCEPKPVQDRLPILVGTGGDRMLR
;
A
#
# COMPACT_ATOMS: atom_id res chain seq x y z
N MET A 1 -30.55 9.88 -0.71
CA MET A 1 -29.34 9.08 -1.04
C MET A 1 -29.28 7.91 -0.07
N ASN A 2 -29.31 6.70 -0.56
CA ASN A 2 -29.29 5.49 0.28
C ASN A 2 -27.88 5.32 0.88
N PRO A 3 -27.72 5.08 2.19
CA PRO A 3 -26.42 4.79 2.76
C PRO A 3 -25.85 3.54 2.05
N SER A 4 -24.60 3.62 1.59
CA SER A 4 -23.93 2.53 0.89
C SER A 4 -23.92 1.27 1.77
N ILE A 5 -23.98 0.09 1.14
CA ILE A 5 -23.91 -1.23 1.82
C ILE A 5 -22.70 -1.30 2.77
N HIS A 6 -21.64 -0.57 2.48
CA HIS A 6 -20.43 -0.45 3.31
C HIS A 6 -20.70 0.30 4.63
N GLN A 7 -21.54 1.35 4.63
CA GLN A 7 -21.94 2.07 5.85
C GLN A 7 -22.80 1.21 6.78
N ALA A 8 -23.60 0.29 6.24
CA ALA A 8 -24.43 -0.61 7.04
C ALA A 8 -23.60 -1.66 7.78
N ALA A 9 -22.52 -2.17 7.19
CA ALA A 9 -21.60 -3.11 7.83
C ALA A 9 -20.75 -2.45 8.94
N CYS A 10 -20.35 -1.19 8.74
CA CYS A 10 -19.56 -0.43 9.72
C CYS A 10 -20.39 0.22 10.83
N SER A 11 -21.68 0.48 10.62
CA SER A 11 -22.55 1.17 11.61
C SER A 11 -22.97 0.28 12.79
N SER A 12 -22.84 -1.04 12.69
CA SER A 12 -23.14 -1.98 13.77
C SER A 12 -21.97 -2.17 14.78
N GLN A 13 -20.76 -1.74 14.42
CA GLN A 13 -19.62 -1.73 15.33
C GLN A 13 -19.51 -0.35 15.96
N SER A 14 -20.14 -0.20 17.15
CA SER A 14 -20.23 1.03 17.93
C SER A 14 -18.93 1.81 17.95
N ARG A 15 -19.06 3.12 17.71
CA ARG A 15 -18.08 4.16 18.05
C ARG A 15 -17.63 3.98 19.50
N ARG A 16 -16.50 3.32 19.73
CA ARG A 16 -15.74 3.57 20.94
C ARG A 16 -15.05 4.90 20.71
N ASP A 17 -15.62 5.93 21.34
CA ASP A 17 -15.11 7.29 21.40
C ASP A 17 -13.59 7.25 21.69
N ARG A 18 -12.78 7.56 20.70
CA ARG A 18 -11.41 8.00 20.98
C ARG A 18 -11.56 9.48 21.36
N SER A 19 -11.63 9.76 22.65
CA SER A 19 -11.43 11.10 23.16
C SER A 19 -10.15 11.69 22.57
N PRO A 20 -10.14 12.98 22.16
CA PRO A 20 -8.91 13.61 21.71
C PRO A 20 -7.86 13.47 22.81
N ALA A 21 -6.64 13.09 22.42
CA ALA A 21 -5.53 12.97 23.36
C ALA A 21 -5.41 14.26 24.19
N PRO A 22 -5.26 14.17 25.52
CA PRO A 22 -5.12 15.36 26.36
C PRO A 22 -3.88 16.13 25.93
N ALA A 23 -4.00 17.47 25.95
CA ALA A 23 -2.92 18.39 25.62
C ALA A 23 -1.64 18.02 26.40
N ALA A 24 -0.51 18.09 25.72
CA ALA A 24 0.81 17.71 26.18
C ALA A 24 1.11 18.17 27.62
N MET A 25 1.31 17.22 28.53
CA MET A 25 2.11 17.42 29.72
C MET A 25 3.48 16.78 29.50
N ALA A 26 4.52 17.58 29.65
CA ALA A 26 5.91 17.18 29.57
C ALA A 26 6.21 16.13 30.65
N SER A 27 6.71 15.00 30.27
CA SER A 27 7.69 14.06 30.81
C SER A 27 7.32 12.61 30.48
N GLY A 28 8.16 11.95 29.70
CA GLY A 28 8.19 10.47 29.63
C GLY A 28 7.02 9.78 28.89
N TYR A 29 6.42 10.40 27.87
CA TYR A 29 5.35 9.77 27.09
C TYR A 29 5.95 8.66 26.19
N VAL A 30 5.85 7.44 26.63
CA VAL A 30 6.08 6.27 25.78
C VAL A 30 4.87 6.19 24.83
N ARG A 31 5.11 6.41 23.52
CA ARG A 31 4.06 6.18 22.51
C ARG A 31 3.64 4.71 22.58
N PRO A 32 2.35 4.41 22.58
CA PRO A 32 1.90 3.02 22.50
C PRO A 32 2.48 2.38 21.22
N VAL A 33 2.89 1.13 21.34
CA VAL A 33 3.38 0.35 20.18
C VAL A 33 2.18 -0.13 19.39
N ASP A 34 2.17 0.18 18.09
CA ASP A 34 1.15 -0.28 17.16
C ASP A 34 1.55 -1.65 16.58
N PHE A 35 0.69 -2.65 16.71
CA PHE A 35 0.90 -3.98 16.13
C PHE A 35 0.12 -4.15 14.84
N SER A 36 0.77 -4.73 13.83
CA SER A 36 0.19 -5.01 12.53
C SER A 36 0.50 -6.43 12.09
N VAL A 37 -0.27 -6.97 11.16
CA VAL A 37 -0.08 -8.31 10.61
C VAL A 37 0.33 -8.24 9.14
N TRP A 38 1.25 -9.09 8.76
CA TRP A 38 1.69 -9.35 7.40
C TRP A 38 1.54 -10.86 7.13
N PRO A 39 0.38 -11.32 6.64
CA PRO A 39 0.11 -12.73 6.45
C PRO A 39 0.89 -13.30 5.27
N ASN A 40 1.01 -14.63 5.25
CA ASN A 40 1.56 -15.31 4.08
C ASN A 40 0.60 -15.17 2.89
N MET A 41 1.14 -14.77 1.74
CA MET A 41 0.38 -14.56 0.50
C MET A 41 -0.20 -15.86 -0.11
N SER A 42 0.22 -17.03 0.37
CA SER A 42 -0.28 -18.34 -0.10
C SER A 42 -1.49 -18.85 0.64
N TYR A 43 -1.95 -18.16 1.70
CA TYR A 43 -3.17 -18.60 2.41
C TYR A 43 -4.41 -18.52 1.52
N PRO A 44 -5.37 -19.45 1.66
CA PRO A 44 -6.64 -19.36 0.95
C PRO A 44 -7.30 -17.99 1.13
N VAL A 45 -7.94 -17.47 0.09
CA VAL A 45 -8.56 -16.13 0.12
C VAL A 45 -9.57 -16.00 1.27
N GLU A 46 -10.36 -17.06 1.52
CA GLU A 46 -11.32 -17.07 2.62
C GLU A 46 -10.64 -16.87 3.98
N GLU A 47 -9.52 -17.57 4.21
CA GLU A 47 -8.75 -17.44 5.45
C GLU A 47 -8.12 -16.05 5.60
N LEU A 48 -7.64 -15.45 4.49
CA LEU A 48 -7.11 -14.09 4.49
C LEU A 48 -8.19 -13.06 4.87
N LEU A 49 -9.42 -13.22 4.32
CA LEU A 49 -10.53 -12.33 4.62
C LEU A 49 -11.08 -12.53 6.05
N ASP A 50 -11.10 -13.75 6.55
CA ASP A 50 -11.51 -14.04 7.92
C ASP A 50 -10.49 -13.52 8.93
N LEU A 51 -9.19 -13.68 8.64
CA LEU A 51 -8.12 -13.06 9.41
C LEU A 51 -8.27 -11.52 9.43
N ALA A 52 -8.56 -10.91 8.28
CA ALA A 52 -8.74 -9.46 8.21
C ALA A 52 -9.93 -8.98 9.06
N ARG A 53 -11.06 -9.69 9.03
CA ARG A 53 -12.23 -9.40 9.88
C ARG A 53 -11.91 -9.54 11.37
N TRP A 54 -11.20 -10.60 11.74
CA TRP A 54 -10.80 -10.86 13.12
C TRP A 54 -9.84 -9.77 13.64
N LEU A 55 -8.85 -9.37 12.85
CA LEU A 55 -7.94 -8.29 13.18
C LEU A 55 -8.68 -6.95 13.32
N ASP A 56 -9.63 -6.67 12.42
CA ASP A 56 -10.41 -5.43 12.44
C ASP A 56 -11.34 -5.34 13.67
N ALA A 57 -11.80 -6.47 14.17
CA ALA A 57 -12.58 -6.54 15.42
C ALA A 57 -11.71 -6.35 16.69
N GLY A 58 -10.42 -6.63 16.63
CA GLY A 58 -9.44 -6.44 17.72
C GLY A 58 -8.77 -5.05 17.70
N ASP A 59 -7.69 -4.88 18.45
CA ASP A 59 -6.94 -3.62 18.55
C ASP A 59 -5.72 -3.57 17.61
N TRP A 60 -5.76 -4.29 16.49
CA TRP A 60 -4.70 -4.29 15.49
C TRP A 60 -4.67 -3.00 14.69
N HIS A 61 -3.46 -2.48 14.43
CA HIS A 61 -3.26 -1.25 13.69
C HIS A 61 -3.44 -1.42 12.19
N GLY A 62 -2.91 -2.50 11.61
CA GLY A 62 -2.90 -2.64 10.17
C GLY A 62 -2.76 -4.08 9.64
N PHE A 63 -3.19 -4.24 8.39
CA PHE A 63 -3.03 -5.42 7.55
C PHE A 63 -2.17 -5.04 6.35
N TRP A 64 -0.99 -5.65 6.25
CA TRP A 64 -0.06 -5.40 5.17
C TRP A 64 0.06 -6.64 4.30
N PHE A 65 0.11 -6.47 2.99
CA PHE A 65 0.20 -7.59 2.07
C PHE A 65 1.42 -7.49 1.18
N ALA A 66 2.12 -8.63 0.96
CA ALA A 66 3.27 -8.67 0.07
C ALA A 66 2.85 -8.42 -1.38
N ASP A 67 3.61 -7.62 -2.10
CA ASP A 67 3.41 -7.40 -3.53
C ASP A 67 4.47 -8.18 -4.31
N HIS A 68 4.29 -9.49 -4.32
CA HIS A 68 5.08 -10.49 -5.01
C HIS A 68 4.17 -11.49 -5.72
N TYR A 69 4.68 -12.14 -6.75
CA TYR A 69 3.92 -13.08 -7.58
C TYR A 69 4.30 -14.54 -7.33
N MET A 70 5.38 -14.77 -6.61
CA MET A 70 5.88 -16.10 -6.23
C MET A 70 6.83 -16.02 -5.03
N GLY A 71 7.11 -17.15 -4.40
CA GLY A 71 8.13 -17.24 -3.35
C GLY A 71 9.51 -16.84 -3.86
N ASN A 72 10.29 -16.15 -3.02
CA ASN A 72 11.67 -15.78 -3.37
C ASN A 72 12.60 -16.99 -3.28
N THR A 73 13.41 -17.22 -4.31
CA THR A 73 14.44 -18.27 -4.35
C THR A 73 15.86 -17.72 -4.17
N GLY A 74 16.03 -16.40 -4.22
CA GLY A 74 17.34 -15.74 -4.19
C GLY A 74 18.13 -15.84 -5.50
N THR A 75 17.60 -16.55 -6.49
CA THR A 75 18.22 -16.82 -7.81
C THR A 75 17.25 -16.45 -8.93
N THR A 76 17.48 -16.95 -10.15
CA THR A 76 16.56 -16.87 -11.29
C THR A 76 15.60 -18.07 -11.35
N GLU A 77 15.73 -19.05 -10.46
CA GLU A 77 14.86 -20.22 -10.43
C GLU A 77 13.43 -19.81 -10.04
N VAL A 78 12.47 -20.36 -10.80
CA VAL A 78 11.04 -20.11 -10.54
C VAL A 78 10.60 -20.87 -9.30
N SER A 79 9.74 -20.23 -8.50
CA SER A 79 9.10 -20.87 -7.36
C SER A 79 7.65 -21.21 -7.70
N ASP A 80 7.23 -22.44 -7.39
CA ASP A 80 5.84 -22.90 -7.51
C ASP A 80 5.02 -22.57 -6.23
N THR A 81 5.60 -21.86 -5.27
CA THR A 81 4.87 -21.42 -4.07
C THR A 81 3.75 -20.47 -4.50
N PRO A 82 2.48 -20.80 -4.20
CA PRO A 82 1.37 -19.94 -4.59
C PRO A 82 1.45 -18.58 -3.90
N GLY A 83 0.97 -17.55 -4.59
CA GLY A 83 0.88 -16.19 -4.06
C GLY A 83 -0.29 -15.47 -4.69
N HIS A 84 -1.20 -14.97 -3.85
CA HIS A 84 -2.28 -14.12 -4.32
C HIS A 84 -1.76 -12.73 -4.67
N GLU A 85 -2.31 -12.17 -5.75
CA GLU A 85 -1.92 -10.85 -6.25
C GLU A 85 -2.40 -9.74 -5.29
N CYS A 86 -1.47 -8.87 -4.90
CA CYS A 86 -1.66 -7.88 -3.83
C CYS A 86 -2.82 -6.91 -4.12
N TRP A 87 -2.90 -6.41 -5.36
CA TRP A 87 -3.87 -5.38 -5.75
C TRP A 87 -5.26 -5.94 -6.03
N ALA A 88 -5.40 -7.27 -6.05
CA ALA A 88 -6.69 -7.97 -6.02
C ALA A 88 -7.15 -8.24 -4.58
N ILE A 89 -6.23 -8.59 -3.67
CA ILE A 89 -6.55 -8.88 -2.27
C ILE A 89 -6.86 -7.61 -1.47
N LEU A 90 -6.07 -6.55 -1.59
CA LEU A 90 -6.26 -5.34 -0.78
C LEU A 90 -7.64 -4.68 -0.93
N PRO A 91 -8.24 -4.56 -2.15
CA PRO A 91 -9.62 -4.10 -2.29
C PRO A 91 -10.64 -4.99 -1.57
N ALA A 92 -10.46 -6.31 -1.59
CA ALA A 92 -11.36 -7.23 -0.89
C ALA A 92 -11.25 -7.06 0.63
N VAL A 93 -10.02 -6.93 1.16
CA VAL A 93 -9.77 -6.60 2.58
C VAL A 93 -10.39 -5.25 2.94
N ALA A 94 -10.22 -4.22 2.10
CA ALA A 94 -10.82 -2.90 2.33
C ALA A 94 -12.34 -2.96 2.47
N ALA A 95 -12.99 -3.81 1.66
CA ALA A 95 -14.44 -3.95 1.63
C ALA A 95 -15.02 -4.70 2.85
N VAL A 96 -14.23 -5.55 3.53
CA VAL A 96 -14.69 -6.36 4.67
C VAL A 96 -14.21 -5.85 6.02
N THR A 97 -13.47 -4.72 6.05
CA THR A 97 -12.91 -4.11 7.27
C THR A 97 -13.30 -2.64 7.39
N CYS A 98 -13.26 -2.09 8.61
CA CYS A 98 -13.75 -0.74 8.89
C CYS A 98 -12.77 0.16 9.65
N ARG A 99 -11.76 -0.39 10.32
CA ARG A 99 -10.92 0.35 11.27
C ARG A 99 -9.43 0.33 10.95
N MET A 100 -8.87 -0.86 10.76
CA MET A 100 -7.43 -1.01 10.59
C MET A 100 -6.93 -0.42 9.28
N ARG A 101 -5.71 0.08 9.27
CA ARG A 101 -5.02 0.48 8.05
C ARG A 101 -4.68 -0.74 7.20
N LEU A 102 -4.50 -0.52 5.91
CA LEU A 102 -4.11 -1.58 4.99
C LEU A 102 -3.25 -1.01 3.86
N GLY A 103 -2.42 -1.85 3.28
CA GLY A 103 -1.57 -1.46 2.15
C GLY A 103 -0.58 -2.52 1.73
N PRO A 104 0.10 -2.32 0.60
CA PRO A 104 1.21 -3.18 0.19
C PRO A 104 2.42 -2.96 1.10
N LEU A 105 3.14 -4.03 1.37
CA LEU A 105 4.42 -3.96 2.11
C LEU A 105 5.48 -4.78 1.36
N VAL A 106 6.07 -4.23 0.31
CA VAL A 106 5.78 -2.96 -0.33
C VAL A 106 5.70 -3.14 -1.84
N ALA A 107 5.00 -2.24 -2.56
CA ALA A 107 4.91 -2.28 -4.02
C ALA A 107 6.24 -1.91 -4.70
N PRO A 108 6.80 -2.78 -5.56
CA PRO A 108 8.05 -2.51 -6.25
C PRO A 108 7.84 -1.58 -7.45
N THR A 109 8.50 -0.43 -7.45
CA THR A 109 8.46 0.51 -8.58
C THR A 109 9.17 -0.02 -9.84
N SER A 110 9.93 -1.11 -9.72
CA SER A 110 10.51 -1.84 -10.87
C SER A 110 9.46 -2.59 -11.69
N ILE A 111 8.31 -2.92 -11.10
CA ILE A 111 7.22 -3.67 -11.76
C ILE A 111 6.07 -2.73 -12.12
N HIS A 112 5.75 -1.77 -11.26
CA HIS A 112 4.56 -0.95 -11.41
C HIS A 112 4.84 0.43 -12.01
N HIS A 113 4.02 0.82 -12.99
CA HIS A 113 4.05 2.19 -13.50
C HIS A 113 3.44 3.17 -12.46
N PRO A 114 4.13 4.30 -12.14
CA PRO A 114 3.72 5.19 -11.06
C PRO A 114 2.31 5.78 -11.23
N ALA A 115 1.90 6.11 -12.44
CA ALA A 115 0.57 6.65 -12.67
C ALA A 115 -0.55 5.63 -12.41
N LEU A 116 -0.31 4.34 -12.70
CA LEU A 116 -1.26 3.27 -12.39
C LEU A 116 -1.32 2.99 -10.88
N LEU A 117 -0.17 3.07 -10.19
CA LEU A 117 -0.14 2.96 -8.73
C LEU A 117 -0.92 4.08 -8.05
N ALA A 118 -0.78 5.33 -8.50
CA ALA A 118 -1.54 6.46 -7.97
C ALA A 118 -3.05 6.24 -8.09
N ASN A 119 -3.52 5.81 -9.28
CA ASN A 119 -4.94 5.53 -9.51
C ASN A 119 -5.47 4.37 -8.63
N ARG A 120 -4.70 3.29 -8.51
CA ARG A 120 -5.05 2.17 -7.63
C ARG A 120 -5.13 2.61 -6.17
N ALA A 121 -4.13 3.37 -5.71
CA ALA A 121 -4.06 3.88 -4.35
C ALA A 121 -5.27 4.77 -4.02
N ALA A 122 -5.60 5.72 -4.89
CA ALA A 122 -6.78 6.58 -4.72
C ALA A 122 -8.07 5.75 -4.66
N THR A 123 -8.23 4.76 -5.55
CA THR A 123 -9.42 3.89 -5.58
C THR A 123 -9.55 3.06 -4.31
N ILE A 124 -8.46 2.44 -3.84
CA ILE A 124 -8.50 1.64 -2.60
C ILE A 124 -8.70 2.54 -1.38
N ASP A 125 -8.22 3.77 -1.42
CA ASP A 125 -8.48 4.74 -0.37
C ASP A 125 -9.97 5.06 -0.24
N HIS A 126 -10.69 5.22 -1.35
CA HIS A 126 -12.16 5.31 -1.36
C HIS A 126 -12.83 4.04 -0.83
N LEU A 127 -12.42 2.86 -1.30
CA LEU A 127 -12.96 1.58 -0.85
C LEU A 127 -12.78 1.37 0.66
N SER A 128 -11.66 1.83 1.20
CA SER A 128 -11.33 1.73 2.61
C SER A 128 -11.84 2.88 3.47
N ASN A 129 -12.45 3.91 2.88
CA ASN A 129 -12.84 5.14 3.56
C ASN A 129 -11.67 5.81 4.31
N GLY A 130 -10.56 6.04 3.60
CA GLY A 130 -9.41 6.80 4.09
C GLY A 130 -8.46 6.02 5.00
N ARG A 131 -8.35 4.68 4.84
CA ARG A 131 -7.46 3.83 5.65
C ARG A 131 -6.23 3.31 4.90
N PHE A 132 -6.17 3.53 3.60
CA PHE A 132 -5.10 3.00 2.76
C PHE A 132 -3.77 3.72 3.02
N VAL A 133 -2.68 2.96 2.98
CA VAL A 133 -1.29 3.44 3.03
C VAL A 133 -0.54 2.82 1.86
N LEU A 134 0.06 3.65 1.03
CA LEU A 134 0.82 3.18 -0.12
C LEU A 134 2.26 2.85 0.28
N GLY A 135 2.56 1.58 0.50
CA GLY A 135 3.94 1.12 0.68
C GLY A 135 4.65 1.01 -0.65
N LEU A 136 5.83 1.61 -0.77
CA LEU A 136 6.65 1.63 -2.00
C LEU A 136 8.08 1.18 -1.74
N GLY A 137 8.66 0.45 -2.69
CA GLY A 137 10.05 0.01 -2.71
C GLY A 137 10.66 0.06 -4.11
N ALA A 138 11.99 0.00 -4.20
CA ALA A 138 12.68 0.04 -5.48
C ALA A 138 12.62 -1.28 -6.29
N GLY A 139 12.17 -2.38 -5.64
CA GLY A 139 12.20 -3.73 -6.21
C GLY A 139 13.53 -4.45 -5.97
N TRP A 140 13.46 -5.77 -5.83
CA TRP A 140 14.65 -6.57 -5.49
C TRP A 140 14.58 -8.05 -5.90
N GLN A 141 13.41 -8.65 -5.98
CA GLN A 141 13.25 -10.10 -6.15
C GLN A 141 13.59 -10.55 -7.58
N ILE A 142 14.64 -11.33 -7.73
CA ILE A 142 15.24 -11.68 -9.03
C ILE A 142 14.35 -12.62 -9.83
N ASN A 143 13.84 -13.70 -9.20
CA ASN A 143 13.14 -14.76 -9.90
C ASN A 143 11.84 -14.31 -10.56
N GLU A 144 11.04 -13.48 -9.92
CA GLU A 144 9.78 -12.98 -10.51
C GLU A 144 10.04 -12.02 -11.68
N HIS A 145 11.05 -11.15 -11.59
CA HIS A 145 11.44 -10.28 -12.68
C HIS A 145 11.90 -11.12 -13.88
N HIS A 146 12.76 -12.12 -13.63
CA HIS A 146 13.24 -13.01 -14.68
C HIS A 146 12.12 -13.81 -15.34
N ALA A 147 11.25 -14.43 -14.54
CA ALA A 147 10.18 -15.29 -15.02
C ALA A 147 9.13 -14.53 -15.84
N TYR A 148 8.81 -13.30 -15.46
CA TYR A 148 7.80 -12.49 -16.13
C TYR A 148 8.36 -11.56 -17.23
N GLY A 149 9.67 -11.64 -17.50
CA GLY A 149 10.30 -10.82 -18.53
C GLY A 149 10.34 -9.33 -18.17
N ILE A 150 10.32 -9.00 -16.89
CA ILE A 150 10.44 -7.64 -16.38
C ILE A 150 11.91 -7.40 -16.02
N GLU A 151 12.51 -6.35 -16.57
CA GLU A 151 13.91 -6.04 -16.27
C GLU A 151 14.09 -5.64 -14.81
N LEU A 152 14.95 -6.36 -14.08
CA LEU A 152 15.46 -5.90 -12.77
C LEU A 152 16.72 -5.09 -13.00
N GLU A 153 16.56 -3.79 -13.17
CA GLU A 153 17.65 -2.85 -13.41
C GLU A 153 18.72 -2.87 -12.31
N ALA A 154 19.92 -2.36 -12.65
CA ALA A 154 20.98 -2.16 -11.66
C ALA A 154 20.51 -1.31 -10.46
N PRO A 155 21.04 -1.52 -9.24
CA PRO A 155 20.56 -0.88 -8.03
C PRO A 155 20.45 0.66 -8.11
N GLY A 156 21.44 1.33 -8.70
CA GLY A 156 21.42 2.79 -8.86
C GLY A 156 20.25 3.27 -9.73
N ARG A 157 19.97 2.57 -10.83
CA ARG A 157 18.87 2.92 -11.74
C ARG A 157 17.49 2.63 -11.12
N ARG A 158 17.38 1.55 -10.33
CA ARG A 158 16.15 1.27 -9.54
C ARG A 158 15.85 2.37 -8.54
N VAL A 159 16.87 2.93 -7.88
CA VAL A 159 16.68 4.05 -6.96
C VAL A 159 16.25 5.31 -7.73
N THR A 160 16.84 5.61 -8.89
CA THR A 160 16.37 6.72 -9.75
C THR A 160 14.90 6.53 -10.15
N ARG A 161 14.51 5.32 -10.59
CA ARG A 161 13.12 4.97 -10.90
C ARG A 161 12.19 5.18 -9.70
N PHE A 162 12.61 4.79 -8.53
CA PHE A 162 11.87 4.96 -7.29
C PHE A 162 11.69 6.45 -6.93
N GLU A 163 12.75 7.26 -7.03
CA GLU A 163 12.70 8.70 -6.77
C GLU A 163 11.73 9.42 -7.74
N GLU A 164 11.80 9.10 -9.04
CA GLU A 164 10.86 9.63 -10.03
C GLU A 164 9.42 9.16 -9.75
N SER A 165 9.25 7.87 -9.43
CA SER A 165 7.93 7.28 -9.15
C SER A 165 7.26 7.96 -7.96
N ILE A 166 7.98 8.21 -6.85
CA ILE A 166 7.42 8.92 -5.69
C ILE A 166 6.96 10.33 -6.07
N ARG A 167 7.76 11.08 -6.84
CA ARG A 167 7.40 12.44 -7.27
C ARG A 167 6.15 12.43 -8.15
N ILE A 168 6.08 11.52 -9.11
CA ILE A 168 4.92 11.35 -10.00
C ILE A 168 3.66 10.98 -9.21
N ILE A 169 3.76 9.96 -8.34
CA ILE A 169 2.65 9.50 -7.51
C ILE A 169 2.15 10.64 -6.61
N ARG A 170 3.05 11.34 -5.95
CA ARG A 170 2.69 12.45 -5.07
C ARG A 170 1.98 13.56 -5.84
N SER A 171 2.51 13.97 -6.99
CA SER A 171 1.87 14.98 -7.84
C SER A 171 0.48 14.53 -8.33
N LEU A 172 0.34 13.28 -8.79
CA LEU A 172 -0.95 12.75 -9.24
C LEU A 172 -2.00 12.70 -8.13
N LEU A 173 -1.61 12.40 -6.91
CA LEU A 173 -2.52 12.34 -5.76
C LEU A 173 -2.91 13.72 -5.24
N ASP A 174 -2.00 14.69 -5.29
CA ASP A 174 -2.17 16.00 -4.65
C ASP A 174 -2.61 17.09 -5.65
N GLU A 175 -2.16 17.03 -6.93
CA GLU A 175 -2.37 18.08 -7.93
C GLU A 175 -3.48 17.75 -8.94
N ARG A 176 -4.11 18.78 -9.51
CA ARG A 176 -5.17 18.60 -10.50
C ARG A 176 -4.66 17.94 -11.80
N ARG A 177 -3.44 18.26 -12.19
CA ARG A 177 -2.75 17.74 -13.39
C ARG A 177 -1.28 17.53 -13.06
N THR A 178 -0.71 16.51 -13.64
CA THR A 178 0.70 16.18 -13.48
C THR A 178 1.42 16.22 -14.82
N ASP A 179 2.48 17.00 -14.87
CA ASP A 179 3.52 16.97 -15.90
C ASP A 179 4.84 16.59 -15.24
N PHE A 180 5.53 15.60 -15.82
CA PHE A 180 6.82 15.15 -15.34
C PHE A 180 7.69 14.69 -16.50
N THR A 181 8.96 15.07 -16.49
CA THR A 181 9.99 14.58 -17.41
C THR A 181 11.23 14.22 -16.61
N GLY A 182 11.55 12.94 -16.57
CA GLY A 182 12.73 12.38 -15.90
C GLY A 182 13.59 11.57 -16.86
N GLU A 183 14.51 10.80 -16.31
CA GLU A 183 15.35 9.87 -17.06
C GLU A 183 14.60 8.60 -17.49
N ILE A 184 13.57 8.22 -16.73
CA ILE A 184 12.84 6.94 -16.86
C ILE A 184 11.40 7.18 -17.26
N HIS A 185 10.73 8.15 -16.63
CA HIS A 185 9.31 8.40 -16.84
C HIS A 185 9.05 9.76 -17.50
N THR A 186 8.03 9.77 -18.35
CA THR A 186 7.44 11.02 -18.89
C THR A 186 5.93 10.96 -18.71
N ILE A 187 5.37 11.95 -18.02
CA ILE A 187 3.94 12.11 -17.79
C ILE A 187 3.51 13.45 -18.41
N ARG A 188 2.35 13.52 -19.06
CA ARG A 188 1.86 14.73 -19.74
C ARG A 188 0.41 14.99 -19.38
N ASP A 189 0.13 16.14 -18.80
CA ASP A 189 -1.21 16.64 -18.43
C ASP A 189 -2.11 15.54 -17.81
N ALA A 190 -1.52 14.63 -16.99
CA ALA A 190 -2.22 13.46 -16.51
C ALA A 190 -3.10 13.80 -15.30
N PRO A 191 -4.39 13.39 -15.32
CA PRO A 191 -5.26 13.44 -14.15
C PRO A 191 -5.10 12.20 -13.29
N CYS A 192 -5.47 12.30 -12.02
CA CYS A 192 -5.81 11.18 -11.16
C CYS A 192 -7.08 11.56 -10.40
N GLU A 193 -8.23 11.12 -10.91
CA GLU A 193 -9.55 11.40 -10.33
C GLU A 193 -10.38 10.12 -10.19
N PRO A 194 -11.14 9.99 -9.07
CA PRO A 194 -11.23 10.93 -7.95
C PRO A 194 -9.94 10.99 -7.11
N LYS A 195 -9.70 12.13 -6.46
CA LYS A 195 -8.61 12.24 -5.46
C LYS A 195 -8.87 11.32 -4.28
N PRO A 196 -7.84 10.92 -3.51
CA PRO A 196 -8.03 10.17 -2.27
C PRO A 196 -9.03 10.83 -1.33
N VAL A 197 -9.64 10.02 -0.46
CA VAL A 197 -10.50 10.52 0.65
C VAL A 197 -9.65 11.21 1.72
N GLN A 198 -8.43 10.72 1.93
CA GLN A 198 -7.46 11.35 2.84
C GLN A 198 -6.94 12.65 2.23
N ASP A 199 -6.87 13.73 3.02
CA ASP A 199 -6.27 15.01 2.58
C ASP A 199 -4.85 14.81 2.04
N ARG A 200 -4.11 13.88 2.63
CA ARG A 200 -2.81 13.44 2.14
C ARG A 200 -2.65 11.94 2.37
N LEU A 201 -2.72 11.16 1.31
CA LEU A 201 -2.53 9.71 1.36
C LEU A 201 -1.11 9.38 1.84
N PRO A 202 -0.93 8.60 2.94
CA PRO A 202 0.39 8.26 3.44
C PRO A 202 1.17 7.36 2.49
N ILE A 203 2.47 7.65 2.33
CA ILE A 203 3.42 6.78 1.64
C ILE A 203 4.38 6.21 2.67
N LEU A 204 4.50 4.88 2.71
CA LEU A 204 5.50 4.14 3.48
C LEU A 204 6.62 3.72 2.53
N VAL A 205 7.87 3.87 2.97
CA VAL A 205 9.04 3.50 2.17
C VAL A 205 9.71 2.26 2.75
N GLY A 206 9.75 1.17 1.95
CA GLY A 206 10.52 -0.03 2.25
C GLY A 206 11.93 0.10 1.68
N THR A 207 12.93 0.25 2.55
CA THR A 207 14.32 0.46 2.13
C THR A 207 15.32 -0.10 3.14
N GLY A 208 16.52 -0.48 2.62
CA GLY A 208 17.69 -0.81 3.42
C GLY A 208 18.93 0.02 3.06
N GLY A 209 18.79 1.01 2.17
CA GLY A 209 19.91 1.77 1.62
C GLY A 209 19.89 3.26 1.98
N ASP A 210 21.05 3.85 2.30
CA ASP A 210 21.21 5.25 2.72
C ASP A 210 20.63 6.27 1.72
N ARG A 211 20.75 6.01 0.41
CA ARG A 211 20.23 6.93 -0.63
C ARG A 211 18.71 7.06 -0.58
N MET A 212 18.01 5.99 -0.23
CA MET A 212 16.54 5.99 -0.16
C MET A 212 15.99 6.57 1.16
N LEU A 213 16.86 6.81 2.14
CA LEU A 213 16.50 7.43 3.44
C LEU A 213 16.70 8.95 3.47
N ARG A 214 17.20 9.55 2.39
CA ARG A 214 17.44 10.99 2.23
C ARG A 214 16.41 11.63 1.34
#